data_09a7015eb715b1fd3855a6b2183088fe
#
_entry.id   09a7015eb715b1fd3855a6b2183088fe
#
_cell.length_a   1.000
_cell.length_b   1.000
_cell.length_c   1.000
_cell.angle_alpha   90.00
_cell.angle_beta   90.00
_cell.angle_gamma   90.00
#
_symmetry.space_group_name_H-M   'P 1'
#
loop_
_entity.id
_entity.type
_entity.pdbx_description
1 polymer ?
#
loop_
_entity_poly.entity_id
_entity_poly.type
_entity_poly.pdbx_seq_one_letter_code
_entity_poly.pdbx_strand_id
1 'polypeptide(L)'
;MRYDERYTPYVREAGLLPFIQLVRRSTPPNNAAALTALIDHWRPETHTFHLRTGEMTVTLQDIAMITGLPIDGNPLCMNTDSDGWRAQMHALIGMVPPKPREPEAEDKKKERVAAGATFTWISSNFSTCPEDANEDMVKTYARVYMYVISRTMFADGTGKNAPWMWLKALTIFDSKWSWGSATLAYLYRQLDEACCRHTGGIGGCLLTLSIWSWERLPVGRPKTVKYEDWDDKDDPLRLPTWAYNWDVLNETTDDPLVMYKLYKSELDAITPEQVEWEPYGKGESFGNPIEFRL
;
A
#
# COMPACT_ATOMS: atom_id res chain seq x y z
N MET A 1 6.85 12.61 7.34
CA MET A 1 6.04 13.83 7.05
C MET A 1 4.80 13.80 7.93
N ARG A 2 4.44 14.95 8.50
CA ARG A 2 3.20 15.09 9.28
C ARG A 2 2.04 15.43 8.32
N TYR A 3 0.87 14.85 8.54
CA TYR A 3 -0.35 15.26 7.83
C TYR A 3 -0.80 16.62 8.33
N ASP A 4 -1.23 17.46 7.42
CA ASP A 4 -1.83 18.76 7.73
C ASP A 4 -3.30 18.73 7.28
N GLU A 5 -4.22 19.11 8.15
CA GLU A 5 -5.66 19.05 7.86
C GLU A 5 -6.06 19.92 6.66
N ARG A 6 -5.26 20.90 6.30
CA ARG A 6 -5.42 21.71 5.07
C ARG A 6 -5.28 20.88 3.79
N TYR A 7 -4.67 19.67 3.86
CA TYR A 7 -4.58 18.76 2.69
C TYR A 7 -5.88 18.02 2.41
N THR A 8 -6.78 17.91 3.39
CA THR A 8 -7.98 17.07 3.32
C THR A 8 -8.85 17.31 2.07
N PRO A 9 -9.12 18.56 1.62
CA PRO A 9 -9.90 18.78 0.39
C PRO A 9 -9.23 18.14 -0.84
N TYR A 10 -7.93 18.31 -1.02
CA TYR A 10 -7.16 17.79 -2.16
C TYR A 10 -7.03 16.29 -2.14
N VAL A 11 -6.86 15.72 -0.96
CA VAL A 11 -6.76 14.27 -0.75
C VAL A 11 -8.12 13.60 -1.04
N ARG A 12 -9.23 14.25 -0.64
CA ARG A 12 -10.59 13.80 -0.96
C ARG A 12 -10.86 13.87 -2.46
N GLU A 13 -10.50 14.98 -3.10
CA GLU A 13 -10.63 15.17 -4.55
C GLU A 13 -9.89 14.07 -5.33
N ALA A 14 -8.70 13.68 -4.87
CA ALA A 14 -7.91 12.59 -5.44
C ALA A 14 -8.47 11.18 -5.17
N GLY A 15 -9.50 11.04 -4.32
CA GLY A 15 -10.07 9.74 -3.94
C GLY A 15 -9.21 8.92 -2.97
N LEU A 16 -8.24 9.55 -2.30
CA LEU A 16 -7.27 8.86 -1.43
C LEU A 16 -7.57 9.01 0.07
N LEU A 17 -8.63 9.76 0.44
CA LEU A 17 -8.85 10.11 1.84
C LEU A 17 -9.02 8.89 2.78
N PRO A 18 -9.83 7.87 2.46
CA PRO A 18 -9.97 6.70 3.34
C PRO A 18 -8.64 5.98 3.58
N PHE A 19 -7.87 5.79 2.51
CA PHE A 19 -6.57 5.14 2.58
C PHE A 19 -5.54 5.94 3.39
N ILE A 20 -5.51 7.26 3.22
CA ILE A 20 -4.61 8.14 3.97
C ILE A 20 -4.98 8.15 5.45
N GLN A 21 -6.26 8.18 5.78
CA GLN A 21 -6.72 8.08 7.17
C GLN A 21 -6.27 6.74 7.81
N LEU A 22 -6.39 5.64 7.08
CA LEU A 22 -5.92 4.34 7.51
C LEU A 22 -4.39 4.34 7.79
N VAL A 23 -3.59 4.82 6.83
CA VAL A 23 -2.11 4.77 6.92
C VAL A 23 -1.55 5.75 7.95
N ARG A 24 -2.26 6.86 8.25
CA ARG A 24 -1.84 7.86 9.26
C ARG A 24 -1.76 7.30 10.66
N ARG A 25 -2.65 6.41 11.01
CA ARG A 25 -2.80 5.93 12.40
C ARG A 25 -1.67 5.00 12.77
N SER A 26 -1.62 3.89 12.24
CA SER A 26 -0.50 2.94 12.16
C SER A 26 -0.95 1.78 11.30
N THR A 27 -0.11 1.34 10.40
CA THR A 27 -0.40 0.09 9.71
C THR A 27 0.05 -1.06 10.60
N PRO A 28 -0.73 -2.17 10.66
CA PRO A 28 -0.27 -3.36 11.35
C PRO A 28 1.08 -3.82 10.78
N PRO A 29 1.99 -4.30 11.63
CA PRO A 29 3.27 -4.80 11.17
C PRO A 29 3.06 -6.03 10.27
N ASN A 30 3.84 -6.12 9.21
CA ASN A 30 3.79 -7.27 8.31
C ASN A 30 4.47 -8.48 8.95
N ASN A 31 3.79 -9.61 8.99
CA ASN A 31 4.40 -10.89 9.35
C ASN A 31 5.16 -11.45 8.15
N ALA A 32 6.46 -11.14 8.07
CA ALA A 32 7.30 -11.53 6.95
C ALA A 32 7.36 -13.05 6.75
N ALA A 33 7.33 -13.83 7.83
CA ALA A 33 7.35 -15.30 7.77
C ALA A 33 6.06 -15.85 7.14
N ALA A 34 4.89 -15.34 7.56
CA ALA A 34 3.60 -15.73 7.00
C ALA A 34 3.46 -15.32 5.53
N LEU A 35 3.86 -14.10 5.19
CA LEU A 35 3.81 -13.62 3.80
C LEU A 35 4.74 -14.43 2.89
N THR A 36 5.95 -14.78 3.36
CA THR A 36 6.87 -15.63 2.59
C THR A 36 6.28 -17.03 2.36
N ALA A 37 5.71 -17.64 3.40
CA ALA A 37 5.04 -18.93 3.28
C ALA A 37 3.86 -18.88 2.30
N LEU A 38 3.10 -17.80 2.31
CA LEU A 38 1.98 -17.60 1.39
C LEU A 38 2.45 -17.45 -0.07
N ILE A 39 3.54 -16.69 -0.31
CA ILE A 39 4.09 -16.46 -1.66
C ILE A 39 4.64 -17.76 -2.29
N ASP A 40 5.10 -18.70 -1.52
CA ASP A 40 5.50 -20.01 -2.04
C ASP A 40 4.34 -20.74 -2.79
N HIS A 41 3.10 -20.38 -2.46
CA HIS A 41 1.90 -20.92 -3.12
C HIS A 41 1.43 -20.08 -4.32
N TRP A 42 2.04 -18.92 -4.58
CA TRP A 42 1.67 -18.07 -5.71
C TRP A 42 2.02 -18.71 -7.06
N ARG A 43 1.10 -18.57 -8.02
CA ARG A 43 1.29 -19.04 -9.40
C ARG A 43 1.07 -17.87 -10.36
N PRO A 44 2.13 -17.41 -11.05
CA PRO A 44 2.05 -16.30 -12.01
C PRO A 44 1.10 -16.57 -13.18
N GLU A 45 0.95 -17.84 -13.55
CA GLU A 45 0.12 -18.25 -14.70
C GLU A 45 -1.36 -17.97 -14.48
N THR A 46 -1.81 -18.04 -13.24
CA THR A 46 -3.21 -17.83 -12.85
C THR A 46 -3.43 -16.59 -12.00
N HIS A 47 -2.35 -15.98 -11.48
CA HIS A 47 -2.35 -14.92 -10.47
C HIS A 47 -3.16 -15.31 -9.22
N THR A 48 -2.96 -16.53 -8.75
CA THR A 48 -3.63 -17.09 -7.58
C THR A 48 -2.66 -17.82 -6.66
N PHE A 49 -3.04 -17.94 -5.40
CA PHE A 49 -2.41 -18.84 -4.43
C PHE A 49 -3.04 -20.23 -4.58
N HIS A 50 -2.23 -21.23 -4.91
CA HIS A 50 -2.66 -22.62 -5.01
C HIS A 50 -2.56 -23.29 -3.65
N LEU A 51 -3.68 -23.39 -2.97
CA LEU A 51 -3.80 -24.08 -1.70
C LEU A 51 -4.46 -25.45 -1.91
N ARG A 52 -4.39 -26.31 -0.90
CA ARG A 52 -5.07 -27.62 -0.95
C ARG A 52 -6.59 -27.49 -1.13
N THR A 53 -7.16 -26.38 -0.72
CA THR A 53 -8.61 -26.06 -0.81
C THR A 53 -9.02 -25.52 -2.18
N GLY A 54 -8.08 -25.24 -3.07
CA GLY A 54 -8.30 -24.61 -4.38
C GLY A 54 -7.48 -23.35 -4.58
N GLU A 55 -7.86 -22.57 -5.57
CA GLU A 55 -7.19 -21.32 -5.93
C GLU A 55 -7.86 -20.12 -5.27
N MET A 56 -7.06 -19.25 -4.70
CA MET A 56 -7.53 -18.02 -4.06
C MET A 56 -6.65 -16.83 -4.47
N THR A 57 -7.23 -15.65 -4.52
CA THR A 57 -6.46 -14.41 -4.78
C THR A 57 -7.11 -13.20 -4.14
N VAL A 58 -6.33 -12.12 -3.99
CA VAL A 58 -6.86 -10.80 -3.63
C VAL A 58 -7.70 -10.28 -4.80
N THR A 59 -8.88 -9.77 -4.51
CA THR A 59 -9.81 -9.23 -5.52
C THR A 59 -9.96 -7.71 -5.39
N LEU A 60 -10.65 -7.08 -6.36
CA LEU A 60 -11.01 -5.67 -6.26
C LEU A 60 -11.94 -5.39 -5.06
N GLN A 61 -12.81 -6.34 -4.72
CA GLN A 61 -13.63 -6.23 -3.51
C GLN A 61 -12.75 -6.16 -2.26
N ASP A 62 -11.75 -7.04 -2.15
CA ASP A 62 -10.82 -7.02 -1.01
C ASP A 62 -10.08 -5.68 -0.90
N ILE A 63 -9.57 -5.17 -2.04
CA ILE A 63 -8.92 -3.85 -2.06
C ILE A 63 -9.89 -2.77 -1.56
N ALA A 64 -11.10 -2.74 -2.09
CA ALA A 64 -12.09 -1.73 -1.73
C ALA A 64 -12.47 -1.79 -0.24
N MET A 65 -12.75 -3.00 0.27
CA MET A 65 -13.17 -3.21 1.66
C MET A 65 -12.04 -2.92 2.65
N ILE A 66 -10.83 -3.41 2.37
CA ILE A 66 -9.69 -3.28 3.27
C ILE A 66 -9.14 -1.85 3.28
N THR A 67 -9.01 -1.21 2.13
CA THR A 67 -8.26 0.05 2.00
C THR A 67 -9.11 1.28 1.80
N GLY A 68 -10.37 1.13 1.40
CA GLY A 68 -11.21 2.25 0.99
C GLY A 68 -10.80 2.91 -0.33
N LEU A 69 -9.85 2.35 -1.08
CA LEU A 69 -9.45 2.88 -2.39
C LEU A 69 -10.57 2.70 -3.42
N PRO A 70 -10.83 3.69 -4.30
CA PRO A 70 -11.79 3.57 -5.38
C PRO A 70 -11.36 2.50 -6.38
N ILE A 71 -12.30 1.64 -6.77
CA ILE A 71 -12.14 0.58 -7.77
C ILE A 71 -12.86 0.88 -9.09
N ASP A 72 -13.63 1.93 -9.10
CA ASP A 72 -14.25 2.57 -10.26
C ASP A 72 -13.41 3.75 -10.76
N GLY A 73 -13.78 4.30 -11.91
CA GLY A 73 -13.11 5.45 -12.51
C GLY A 73 -12.12 5.09 -13.62
N ASN A 74 -11.22 6.01 -13.90
CA ASN A 74 -10.28 5.87 -15.02
C ASN A 74 -9.15 4.89 -14.67
N PRO A 75 -8.74 4.01 -15.60
CA PRO A 75 -7.58 3.17 -15.39
C PRO A 75 -6.31 4.03 -15.30
N LEU A 76 -5.45 3.73 -14.33
CA LEU A 76 -4.19 4.44 -14.15
C LEU A 76 -3.16 3.97 -15.19
N CYS A 77 -3.41 4.35 -16.45
CA CYS A 77 -2.51 4.08 -17.57
C CYS A 77 -1.58 5.26 -17.77
N MET A 78 -0.31 5.10 -17.43
CA MET A 78 0.68 6.15 -17.56
C MET A 78 1.86 5.69 -18.40
N ASN A 79 2.36 6.60 -19.23
CA ASN A 79 3.64 6.40 -19.89
C ASN A 79 4.75 6.39 -18.83
N THR A 80 5.55 5.33 -18.81
CA THR A 80 6.71 5.17 -17.92
C THR A 80 7.95 5.91 -18.42
N ASP A 81 7.83 6.62 -19.54
CA ASP A 81 8.91 7.46 -20.06
C ASP A 81 9.34 8.48 -19.01
N SER A 82 10.64 8.54 -18.79
CA SER A 82 11.25 9.41 -17.80
C SER A 82 11.96 10.62 -18.43
N ASP A 83 11.81 10.84 -19.72
CA ASP A 83 12.41 12.01 -20.38
C ASP A 83 11.80 13.30 -19.80
N GLY A 84 12.67 14.23 -19.44
CA GLY A 84 12.25 15.51 -18.87
C GLY A 84 11.62 15.44 -17.47
N TRP A 85 11.63 14.27 -16.79
CA TRP A 85 11.00 14.09 -15.48
C TRP A 85 11.41 15.12 -14.43
N ARG A 86 12.66 15.59 -14.46
CA ARG A 86 13.16 16.59 -13.50
C ARG A 86 12.49 17.95 -13.67
N ALA A 87 12.30 18.39 -14.91
CA ALA A 87 11.59 19.63 -15.21
C ALA A 87 10.11 19.56 -14.80
N GLN A 88 9.48 18.42 -15.07
CA GLN A 88 8.08 18.18 -14.67
C GLN A 88 7.93 18.08 -13.15
N MET A 89 8.84 17.40 -12.46
CA MET A 89 8.85 17.35 -10.98
C MET A 89 9.01 18.75 -10.40
N HIS A 90 9.96 19.54 -10.94
CA HIS A 90 10.12 20.94 -10.52
C HIS A 90 8.84 21.76 -10.72
N ALA A 91 8.15 21.59 -11.83
CA ALA A 91 6.88 22.28 -12.08
C ALA A 91 5.77 21.85 -11.12
N LEU A 92 5.75 20.59 -10.66
CA LEU A 92 4.71 20.06 -9.76
C LEU A 92 4.94 20.34 -8.28
N ILE A 93 6.20 20.32 -7.83
CA ILE A 93 6.54 20.42 -6.40
C ILE A 93 7.62 21.49 -6.10
N GLY A 94 8.04 22.26 -7.10
CA GLY A 94 9.00 23.37 -6.94
C GLY A 94 10.46 22.97 -6.72
N MET A 95 10.75 21.67 -6.60
CA MET A 95 12.08 21.14 -6.27
C MET A 95 12.38 19.84 -7.01
N VAL A 96 13.68 19.52 -7.14
CA VAL A 96 14.15 18.25 -7.67
C VAL A 96 15.31 17.72 -6.83
N PRO A 97 15.46 16.40 -6.67
CA PRO A 97 16.60 15.83 -5.98
C PRO A 97 17.91 16.16 -6.70
N PRO A 98 19.05 16.19 -6.01
CA PRO A 98 20.35 16.38 -6.64
C PRO A 98 20.60 15.29 -7.71
N LYS A 99 21.39 15.62 -8.73
CA LYS A 99 21.84 14.61 -9.70
C LYS A 99 22.70 13.57 -8.95
N PRO A 100 22.57 12.27 -9.25
CA PRO A 100 23.51 11.27 -8.76
C PRO A 100 24.93 11.69 -9.13
N ARG A 101 25.91 11.39 -8.28
CA ARG A 101 27.32 11.55 -8.67
C ARG A 101 27.59 10.61 -9.85
N GLU A 102 28.27 11.12 -10.87
CA GLU A 102 28.73 10.25 -11.96
C GLU A 102 29.66 9.19 -11.36
N PRO A 103 29.43 7.88 -11.64
CA PRO A 103 30.31 6.83 -11.14
C PRO A 103 31.72 7.08 -11.70
N GLU A 104 32.71 7.04 -10.84
CA GLU A 104 34.12 7.05 -11.24
C GLU A 104 34.36 5.87 -12.18
N ALA A 105 35.29 6.02 -13.16
CA ALA A 105 35.41 5.19 -14.36
C ALA A 105 35.65 3.68 -14.13
N GLU A 106 35.81 3.21 -12.90
CA GLU A 106 36.02 1.80 -12.55
C GLU A 106 34.74 1.02 -12.18
N ASP A 107 33.63 1.71 -11.82
CA ASP A 107 32.36 1.06 -11.46
C ASP A 107 31.40 0.99 -12.64
N LYS A 108 31.71 0.13 -13.62
CA LYS A 108 30.91 -0.06 -14.85
C LYS A 108 29.60 -0.83 -14.67
N LYS A 109 29.15 -1.15 -13.51
CA LYS A 109 27.77 -1.57 -13.28
C LYS A 109 26.91 -0.29 -13.20
N LYS A 110 26.41 0.18 -14.35
CA LYS A 110 25.36 1.20 -14.41
C LYS A 110 24.15 0.71 -13.63
N GLU A 111 24.13 0.99 -12.34
CA GLU A 111 22.90 0.90 -11.56
C GLU A 111 21.93 1.89 -12.21
N ARG A 112 20.84 1.38 -12.81
CA ARG A 112 19.80 2.23 -13.39
C ARG A 112 19.16 2.98 -12.23
N VAL A 113 19.57 4.22 -12.00
CA VAL A 113 18.91 5.10 -11.05
C VAL A 113 17.50 5.34 -11.57
N ALA A 114 16.51 4.83 -10.88
CA ALA A 114 15.10 5.03 -11.23
C ALA A 114 14.80 6.54 -11.20
N ALA A 115 14.07 7.03 -12.20
CA ALA A 115 13.58 8.40 -12.22
C ALA A 115 12.64 8.62 -11.03
N GLY A 116 12.98 9.60 -10.17
CA GLY A 116 12.22 9.88 -8.95
C GLY A 116 13.09 10.47 -7.85
N ALA A 117 12.59 10.44 -6.62
CA ALA A 117 13.25 10.98 -5.45
C ALA A 117 13.32 9.92 -4.34
N THR A 118 14.37 9.96 -3.52
CA THR A 118 14.43 9.12 -2.32
C THR A 118 13.44 9.65 -1.28
N PHE A 119 12.83 8.76 -0.51
CA PHE A 119 11.93 9.16 0.58
C PHE A 119 12.64 10.03 1.63
N THR A 120 13.93 9.79 1.87
CA THR A 120 14.74 10.63 2.75
C THR A 120 14.84 12.06 2.24
N TRP A 121 15.13 12.25 0.95
CA TRP A 121 15.19 13.59 0.35
C TRP A 121 13.83 14.30 0.42
N ILE A 122 12.74 13.60 0.10
CA ILE A 122 11.38 14.16 0.18
C ILE A 122 11.08 14.59 1.61
N SER A 123 11.32 13.72 2.60
CA SER A 123 11.04 14.02 4.00
C SER A 123 11.88 15.17 4.55
N SER A 124 13.13 15.32 4.08
CA SER A 124 14.00 16.43 4.50
C SER A 124 13.55 17.78 3.95
N ASN A 125 12.93 17.82 2.76
CA ASN A 125 12.53 19.07 2.11
C ASN A 125 11.05 19.43 2.34
N PHE A 126 10.22 18.47 2.68
CA PHE A 126 8.76 18.62 2.82
C PHE A 126 8.23 18.09 4.17
N SER A 127 9.02 18.16 5.24
CA SER A 127 8.66 17.59 6.55
C SER A 127 7.34 18.14 7.11
N THR A 128 7.13 19.45 7.03
CA THR A 128 5.99 20.17 7.57
C THR A 128 5.63 21.35 6.66
N CYS A 129 4.35 21.52 6.34
CA CYS A 129 3.86 22.68 5.60
C CYS A 129 3.95 23.94 6.49
N PRO A 130 4.50 25.06 6.00
CA PRO A 130 4.50 26.31 6.75
C PRO A 130 3.09 26.75 7.18
N GLU A 131 2.98 27.36 8.35
CA GLU A 131 1.70 27.84 8.86
C GLU A 131 1.13 28.98 8.00
N ASP A 132 2.00 29.84 7.49
CA ASP A 132 1.69 30.97 6.60
C ASP A 132 1.62 30.60 5.12
N ALA A 133 1.64 29.30 4.79
CA ALA A 133 1.57 28.83 3.41
C ALA A 133 0.27 29.27 2.72
N ASN A 134 0.41 29.85 1.54
CA ASN A 134 -0.74 30.15 0.67
C ASN A 134 -1.33 28.85 0.10
N GLU A 135 -2.48 28.96 -0.58
CA GLU A 135 -3.22 27.82 -1.12
C GLU A 135 -2.38 26.96 -2.08
N ASP A 136 -1.61 27.58 -2.99
CA ASP A 136 -0.75 26.87 -3.95
C ASP A 136 0.34 26.08 -3.25
N MET A 137 0.91 26.61 -2.19
CA MET A 137 1.90 25.92 -1.38
C MET A 137 1.28 24.75 -0.61
N VAL A 138 0.11 24.94 0.01
CA VAL A 138 -0.64 23.86 0.66
C VAL A 138 -0.95 22.74 -0.34
N LYS A 139 -1.40 23.07 -1.53
CA LYS A 139 -1.67 22.14 -2.63
C LYS A 139 -0.41 21.36 -3.05
N THR A 140 0.71 22.04 -3.10
CA THR A 140 2.01 21.41 -3.40
C THR A 140 2.41 20.40 -2.32
N TYR A 141 2.31 20.78 -1.04
CA TYR A 141 2.60 19.87 0.07
C TYR A 141 1.62 18.70 0.15
N ALA A 142 0.34 18.92 -0.14
CA ALA A 142 -0.66 17.86 -0.25
C ALA A 142 -0.28 16.84 -1.35
N ARG A 143 0.17 17.33 -2.51
CA ARG A 143 0.65 16.48 -3.62
C ARG A 143 1.87 15.65 -3.19
N VAL A 144 2.83 16.26 -2.52
CA VAL A 144 4.01 15.55 -2.02
C VAL A 144 3.62 14.52 -0.96
N TYR A 145 2.68 14.84 -0.08
CA TYR A 145 2.19 13.90 0.92
C TYR A 145 1.57 12.66 0.25
N MET A 146 0.68 12.83 -0.72
CA MET A 146 0.09 11.73 -1.49
C MET A 146 1.15 10.94 -2.26
N TYR A 147 2.16 11.61 -2.82
CA TYR A 147 3.29 10.96 -3.48
C TYR A 147 4.09 10.05 -2.52
N VAL A 148 4.30 10.48 -1.28
CA VAL A 148 4.95 9.64 -0.25
C VAL A 148 4.09 8.45 0.13
N ILE A 149 2.77 8.65 0.29
CA ILE A 149 1.83 7.58 0.64
C ILE A 149 1.73 6.53 -0.47
N SER A 150 1.99 6.88 -1.73
CA SER A 150 2.04 5.92 -2.83
C SER A 150 3.02 4.76 -2.59
N ARG A 151 4.05 4.96 -1.73
CA ARG A 151 4.96 3.88 -1.32
C ARG A 151 4.24 2.70 -0.63
N THR A 152 3.10 2.93 0.01
CA THR A 152 2.34 1.85 0.67
C THR A 152 1.52 1.07 -0.35
N MET A 153 1.00 1.74 -1.37
CA MET A 153 0.26 1.10 -2.48
C MET A 153 1.19 0.39 -3.47
N PHE A 154 2.33 1.02 -3.76
CA PHE A 154 3.24 0.67 -4.87
C PHE A 154 4.68 0.49 -4.37
N ALA A 155 4.84 -0.22 -3.26
CA ALA A 155 6.18 -0.49 -2.73
C ALA A 155 6.97 -1.34 -3.73
N ASP A 156 8.19 -0.90 -4.04
CA ASP A 156 9.19 -1.79 -4.61
C ASP A 156 9.86 -2.60 -3.49
N GLY A 157 10.48 -3.71 -3.81
CA GLY A 157 11.17 -4.55 -2.83
C GLY A 157 12.31 -3.84 -2.08
N THR A 158 12.73 -2.63 -2.49
CA THR A 158 13.82 -1.86 -1.86
C THR A 158 13.31 -0.80 -0.87
N GLY A 159 12.11 -0.28 -1.08
CA GLY A 159 11.46 0.71 -0.23
C GLY A 159 12.20 2.05 -0.08
N LYS A 160 13.19 2.36 -0.95
CA LYS A 160 14.05 3.53 -0.81
C LYS A 160 13.60 4.73 -1.65
N ASN A 161 13.02 4.48 -2.81
CA ASN A 161 12.69 5.51 -3.79
C ASN A 161 11.19 5.61 -4.03
N ALA A 162 10.73 6.83 -4.30
CA ALA A 162 9.42 7.11 -4.88
C ALA A 162 9.61 7.33 -6.40
N PRO A 163 9.14 6.40 -7.24
CA PRO A 163 9.23 6.55 -8.68
C PRO A 163 8.43 7.77 -9.17
N TRP A 164 9.02 8.54 -10.07
CA TRP A 164 8.45 9.75 -10.67
C TRP A 164 7.03 9.56 -11.21
N MET A 165 6.76 8.39 -11.79
CA MET A 165 5.47 8.09 -12.38
C MET A 165 4.29 8.29 -11.42
N TRP A 166 4.47 8.01 -10.13
CA TRP A 166 3.40 8.19 -9.13
C TRP A 166 3.12 9.67 -8.86
N LEU A 167 4.14 10.53 -8.90
CA LEU A 167 3.94 11.98 -8.83
C LEU A 167 3.19 12.50 -10.06
N LYS A 168 3.49 11.95 -11.24
CA LYS A 168 2.79 12.28 -12.48
C LYS A 168 1.28 11.98 -12.40
N ALA A 169 0.88 10.90 -11.74
CA ALA A 169 -0.52 10.58 -11.51
C ALA A 169 -1.27 11.66 -10.70
N LEU A 170 -0.55 12.44 -9.91
CA LEU A 170 -1.08 13.51 -9.06
C LEU A 170 -0.99 14.91 -9.71
N THR A 171 -0.78 14.99 -11.01
CA THR A 171 -0.76 16.28 -11.75
C THR A 171 -2.11 16.98 -11.62
N ILE A 172 -3.21 16.24 -11.78
CA ILE A 172 -4.58 16.68 -11.58
C ILE A 172 -5.20 15.78 -10.51
N PHE A 173 -5.72 16.36 -9.43
CA PHE A 173 -6.29 15.57 -8.33
C PHE A 173 -7.62 14.93 -8.72
N ASP A 174 -8.47 15.67 -9.44
CA ASP A 174 -9.76 15.19 -9.92
C ASP A 174 -9.67 14.28 -11.17
N SER A 175 -8.60 13.51 -11.30
CA SER A 175 -8.42 12.59 -12.42
C SER A 175 -9.33 11.35 -12.34
N LYS A 176 -10.01 11.15 -11.21
CA LYS A 176 -10.91 10.01 -10.97
C LYS A 176 -10.23 8.67 -11.29
N TRP A 177 -8.99 8.51 -10.82
CA TRP A 177 -8.26 7.26 -10.99
C TRP A 177 -8.87 6.11 -10.18
N SER A 178 -8.96 4.94 -10.79
CA SER A 178 -9.22 3.69 -10.09
C SER A 178 -7.96 3.24 -9.34
N TRP A 179 -7.66 3.91 -8.21
CA TRP A 179 -6.47 3.62 -7.40
C TRP A 179 -6.43 2.17 -6.91
N GLY A 180 -7.59 1.61 -6.58
CA GLY A 180 -7.70 0.22 -6.14
C GLY A 180 -7.31 -0.76 -7.23
N SER A 181 -7.77 -0.54 -8.47
CA SER A 181 -7.39 -1.39 -9.61
C SER A 181 -5.88 -1.30 -9.89
N ALA A 182 -5.30 -0.10 -9.81
CA ALA A 182 -3.86 0.08 -9.97
C ALA A 182 -3.06 -0.62 -8.88
N THR A 183 -3.54 -0.53 -7.62
CA THR A 183 -2.92 -1.18 -6.46
C THR A 183 -2.94 -2.70 -6.60
N LEU A 184 -4.07 -3.28 -7.03
CA LEU A 184 -4.20 -4.72 -7.26
C LEU A 184 -3.28 -5.20 -8.40
N ALA A 185 -3.30 -4.51 -9.53
CA ALA A 185 -2.45 -4.86 -10.67
C ALA A 185 -0.97 -4.80 -10.32
N TYR A 186 -0.56 -3.79 -9.55
CA TYR A 186 0.81 -3.67 -9.08
C TYR A 186 1.17 -4.78 -8.08
N LEU A 187 0.27 -5.12 -7.16
CA LEU A 187 0.46 -6.22 -6.20
C LEU A 187 0.69 -7.54 -6.94
N TYR A 188 -0.12 -7.88 -7.92
CA TYR A 188 0.02 -9.11 -8.71
C TYR A 188 1.39 -9.18 -9.38
N ARG A 189 1.80 -8.09 -10.05
CA ARG A 189 3.13 -8.01 -10.65
C ARG A 189 4.26 -8.22 -9.64
N GLN A 190 4.12 -7.66 -8.43
CA GLN A 190 5.13 -7.84 -7.39
C GLN A 190 5.15 -9.26 -6.82
N LEU A 191 4.01 -9.94 -6.76
CA LEU A 191 3.92 -11.35 -6.39
C LEU A 191 4.57 -12.25 -7.44
N ASP A 192 4.35 -11.97 -8.75
CA ASP A 192 5.04 -12.66 -9.84
C ASP A 192 6.56 -12.50 -9.76
N GLU A 193 7.03 -11.29 -9.46
CA GLU A 193 8.45 -11.03 -9.27
C GLU A 193 9.00 -11.75 -8.02
N ALA A 194 8.25 -11.78 -6.93
CA ALA A 194 8.70 -12.36 -5.67
C ALA A 194 8.80 -13.89 -5.73
N CYS A 195 7.83 -14.57 -6.35
CA CYS A 195 7.87 -16.04 -6.47
C CYS A 195 8.97 -16.53 -7.43
N CYS A 196 9.35 -15.71 -8.43
CA CYS A 196 10.41 -16.03 -9.39
C CYS A 196 11.82 -15.69 -8.90
N ARG A 197 11.94 -14.80 -7.92
CA ARG A 197 13.23 -14.34 -7.37
C ARG A 197 13.41 -14.89 -5.97
N HIS A 198 14.30 -15.85 -5.81
CA HIS A 198 14.64 -16.41 -4.50
C HIS A 198 15.35 -15.41 -3.56
N THR A 199 15.65 -14.20 -4.01
CA THR A 199 16.35 -13.15 -3.24
C THR A 199 15.74 -11.80 -3.55
N GLY A 200 15.14 -11.16 -2.57
CA GLY A 200 14.57 -9.81 -2.68
C GLY A 200 13.45 -9.60 -1.69
N GLY A 201 13.09 -8.34 -1.43
CA GLY A 201 11.91 -8.01 -0.65
C GLY A 201 10.64 -8.22 -1.47
N ILE A 202 9.55 -8.46 -0.78
CA ILE A 202 8.20 -8.50 -1.37
C ILE A 202 7.76 -7.05 -1.58
N GLY A 203 7.32 -6.73 -2.79
CA GLY A 203 6.74 -5.43 -3.12
C GLY A 203 5.21 -5.45 -3.15
N GLY A 204 4.61 -4.32 -3.53
CA GLY A 204 3.17 -4.13 -3.59
C GLY A 204 2.55 -3.65 -2.27
N CYS A 205 1.23 -3.64 -2.21
CA CYS A 205 0.50 -3.24 -1.01
C CYS A 205 0.44 -4.38 0.02
N LEU A 206 1.52 -4.53 0.79
CA LEU A 206 1.62 -5.61 1.80
C LEU A 206 0.57 -5.46 2.90
N LEU A 207 0.12 -4.24 3.20
CA LEU A 207 -1.00 -4.00 4.10
C LEU A 207 -2.24 -4.78 3.65
N THR A 208 -2.61 -4.64 2.37
CA THR A 208 -3.76 -5.37 1.83
C THR A 208 -3.53 -6.87 1.85
N LEU A 209 -2.36 -7.33 1.43
CA LEU A 209 -2.04 -8.77 1.39
C LEU A 209 -2.09 -9.41 2.78
N SER A 210 -1.53 -8.72 3.80
CA SER A 210 -1.55 -9.20 5.18
C SER A 210 -2.98 -9.32 5.71
N ILE A 211 -3.77 -8.24 5.59
CA ILE A 211 -5.14 -8.23 6.10
C ILE A 211 -6.01 -9.21 5.32
N TRP A 212 -5.87 -9.30 3.99
CA TRP A 212 -6.55 -10.29 3.18
C TRP A 212 -6.28 -11.72 3.67
N SER A 213 -5.02 -12.04 3.97
CA SER A 213 -4.66 -13.35 4.49
C SER A 213 -5.27 -13.61 5.87
N TRP A 214 -5.28 -12.61 6.75
CA TRP A 214 -5.86 -12.74 8.09
C TRP A 214 -7.39 -12.86 8.09
N GLU A 215 -8.06 -12.19 7.16
CA GLU A 215 -9.52 -12.31 7.02
C GLU A 215 -9.94 -13.70 6.52
N ARG A 216 -9.17 -14.27 5.61
CA ARG A 216 -9.57 -15.51 4.91
C ARG A 216 -8.92 -16.77 5.46
N LEU A 217 -7.71 -16.67 6.01
CA LEU A 217 -6.91 -17.81 6.43
C LEU A 217 -6.58 -17.71 7.93
N PRO A 218 -6.65 -18.82 8.69
CA PRO A 218 -6.29 -18.82 10.11
C PRO A 218 -4.78 -18.79 10.36
N VAL A 219 -3.95 -18.82 9.31
CA VAL A 219 -2.51 -18.97 9.36
C VAL A 219 -1.83 -17.62 9.59
N GLY A 220 -0.97 -17.55 10.61
CA GLY A 220 -0.24 -16.32 10.95
C GLY A 220 -1.12 -15.14 11.35
N ARG A 221 -2.39 -15.38 11.68
CA ARG A 221 -3.35 -14.36 12.08
C ARG A 221 -3.00 -13.82 13.47
N PRO A 222 -2.75 -12.52 13.62
CA PRO A 222 -2.51 -11.93 14.93
C PRO A 222 -3.79 -11.85 15.77
N LYS A 223 -3.63 -11.64 17.08
CA LYS A 223 -4.77 -11.34 17.96
C LYS A 223 -5.08 -9.85 17.87
N THR A 224 -6.34 -9.52 17.68
CA THR A 224 -6.83 -8.14 17.63
C THR A 224 -7.36 -7.69 18.98
N VAL A 225 -7.37 -6.37 19.22
CA VAL A 225 -8.15 -5.74 20.28
C VAL A 225 -9.54 -5.42 19.73
N LYS A 226 -10.57 -5.65 20.51
CA LYS A 226 -11.94 -5.39 20.09
C LYS A 226 -12.17 -3.91 19.82
N TYR A 227 -12.97 -3.60 18.80
CA TYR A 227 -13.28 -2.23 18.38
C TYR A 227 -13.87 -1.38 19.51
N GLU A 228 -14.72 -1.98 20.36
CA GLU A 228 -15.35 -1.31 21.50
C GLU A 228 -14.34 -0.75 22.51
N ASP A 229 -13.16 -1.32 22.55
CA ASP A 229 -12.07 -0.95 23.46
C ASP A 229 -11.13 0.11 22.84
N TRP A 230 -11.45 0.64 21.67
CA TRP A 230 -10.60 1.65 21.01
C TRP A 230 -10.93 3.06 21.52
N ASP A 231 -9.88 3.83 21.82
CA ASP A 231 -10.01 5.19 22.36
C ASP A 231 -10.68 6.17 21.39
N ASP A 232 -10.63 5.90 20.09
CA ASP A 232 -11.06 6.81 19.01
C ASP A 232 -12.17 6.25 18.11
N LYS A 233 -12.88 5.22 18.57
CA LYS A 233 -13.99 4.59 17.82
C LYS A 233 -15.08 5.60 17.39
N ASP A 234 -15.28 6.66 18.17
CA ASP A 234 -16.29 7.69 17.93
C ASP A 234 -15.76 8.91 17.17
N ASP A 235 -14.51 8.88 16.66
CA ASP A 235 -13.95 9.97 15.87
C ASP A 235 -14.69 10.09 14.52
N PRO A 236 -15.42 11.19 14.26
CA PRO A 236 -16.18 11.39 13.02
C PRO A 236 -15.30 11.50 11.77
N LEU A 237 -13.99 11.73 11.93
CA LEU A 237 -13.03 11.75 10.83
C LEU A 237 -12.51 10.34 10.51
N ARG A 238 -12.81 9.37 11.33
CA ARG A 238 -12.49 7.97 11.07
C ARG A 238 -13.40 7.44 9.98
N LEU A 239 -12.85 7.22 8.81
CA LEU A 239 -13.56 6.58 7.69
C LEU A 239 -13.36 5.06 7.84
N PRO A 240 -14.37 4.33 8.29
CA PRO A 240 -14.23 2.92 8.59
C PRO A 240 -13.91 2.12 7.32
N THR A 241 -12.85 1.34 7.39
CA THR A 241 -12.51 0.30 6.42
C THR A 241 -12.32 -1.02 7.15
N TRP A 242 -12.32 -2.14 6.44
CA TRP A 242 -12.10 -3.44 7.08
C TRP A 242 -10.74 -3.55 7.77
N ALA A 243 -9.75 -2.79 7.30
CA ALA A 243 -8.42 -2.76 7.90
C ALA A 243 -8.40 -2.22 9.34
N TYR A 244 -9.38 -1.43 9.75
CA TYR A 244 -9.45 -0.92 11.12
C TYR A 244 -9.66 -2.03 12.18
N ASN A 245 -10.15 -3.20 11.79
CA ASN A 245 -10.20 -4.37 12.68
C ASN A 245 -8.81 -4.83 13.15
N TRP A 246 -7.76 -4.40 12.45
CA TRP A 246 -6.38 -4.83 12.64
C TRP A 246 -5.45 -3.71 13.12
N ASP A 247 -5.99 -2.57 13.52
CA ASP A 247 -5.19 -1.41 13.97
C ASP A 247 -4.38 -1.69 15.22
N VAL A 248 -4.93 -2.48 16.14
CA VAL A 248 -4.28 -2.82 17.41
C VAL A 248 -4.07 -4.33 17.48
N LEU A 249 -2.81 -4.73 17.49
CA LEU A 249 -2.40 -6.13 17.50
C LEU A 249 -1.56 -6.44 18.73
N ASN A 250 -1.77 -7.64 19.27
CA ASN A 250 -0.87 -8.24 20.26
C ASN A 250 0.05 -9.20 19.52
N GLU A 251 1.29 -8.79 19.27
CA GLU A 251 2.28 -9.64 18.63
C GLU A 251 3.22 -10.31 19.62
N THR A 252 3.56 -11.56 19.32
CA THR A 252 4.70 -12.28 19.90
C THR A 252 5.83 -12.33 18.87
N THR A 253 7.05 -12.01 19.27
CA THR A 253 8.23 -12.10 18.41
C THR A 253 8.86 -13.49 18.57
N ASP A 254 8.56 -14.37 17.64
CA ASP A 254 9.18 -15.69 17.54
C ASP A 254 10.25 -15.71 16.44
N ASP A 255 11.11 -16.75 16.42
CA ASP A 255 12.13 -16.91 15.40
C ASP A 255 11.50 -17.00 14.00
N PRO A 256 11.82 -16.06 13.07
CA PRO A 256 11.17 -16.01 11.76
C PRO A 256 11.32 -17.28 10.91
N LEU A 257 12.43 -18.01 11.04
CA LEU A 257 12.66 -19.24 10.28
C LEU A 257 11.79 -20.39 10.81
N VAL A 258 11.63 -20.48 12.12
CA VAL A 258 10.75 -21.46 12.76
C VAL A 258 9.29 -21.17 12.35
N MET A 259 8.87 -19.90 12.44
CA MET A 259 7.53 -19.48 12.07
C MET A 259 7.22 -19.68 10.59
N TYR A 260 8.18 -19.43 9.69
CA TYR A 260 8.00 -19.70 8.26
C TYR A 260 7.70 -21.18 8.00
N LYS A 261 8.45 -22.10 8.61
CA LYS A 261 8.23 -23.55 8.45
C LYS A 261 6.86 -23.98 8.99
N LEU A 262 6.46 -23.41 10.13
CA LEU A 262 5.15 -23.65 10.72
C LEU A 262 4.03 -23.18 9.78
N TYR A 263 4.05 -21.93 9.37
CA TYR A 263 3.02 -21.35 8.49
C TYR A 263 2.94 -22.04 7.14
N LYS A 264 4.08 -22.45 6.57
CA LYS A 264 4.09 -23.24 5.35
C LYS A 264 3.38 -24.59 5.54
N SER A 265 3.69 -25.29 6.63
CA SER A 265 3.04 -26.56 6.96
C SER A 265 1.53 -26.40 7.21
N GLU A 266 1.11 -25.30 7.84
CA GLU A 266 -0.31 -25.00 8.07
C GLU A 266 -1.05 -24.70 6.76
N LEU A 267 -0.43 -23.92 5.85
CA LEU A 267 -0.99 -23.65 4.52
C LEU A 267 -1.08 -24.92 3.66
N ASP A 268 -0.08 -25.80 3.71
CA ASP A 268 -0.08 -27.09 3.00
C ASP A 268 -1.17 -28.03 3.51
N ALA A 269 -1.57 -27.89 4.77
CA ALA A 269 -2.57 -28.74 5.44
C ALA A 269 -3.98 -28.12 5.53
N ILE A 270 -4.17 -26.88 5.07
CA ILE A 270 -5.42 -26.14 5.23
C ILE A 270 -6.62 -26.88 4.63
N THR A 271 -7.75 -26.86 5.32
CA THR A 271 -9.00 -27.48 4.87
C THR A 271 -10.03 -26.42 4.44
N PRO A 272 -11.03 -26.78 3.59
CA PRO A 272 -12.06 -25.84 3.13
C PRO A 272 -12.84 -25.18 4.28
N GLU A 273 -13.05 -25.90 5.39
CA GLU A 273 -13.80 -25.43 6.55
C GLU A 273 -13.01 -24.39 7.37
N GLN A 274 -11.70 -24.32 7.20
CA GLN A 274 -10.82 -23.34 7.84
C GLN A 274 -10.75 -22.04 7.07
N VAL A 275 -11.18 -22.01 5.81
CA VAL A 275 -11.14 -20.83 4.95
C VAL A 275 -12.42 -20.01 5.12
N GLU A 276 -12.29 -18.72 5.42
CA GLU A 276 -13.42 -17.79 5.40
C GLU A 276 -13.61 -17.25 3.97
N TRP A 277 -14.67 -17.70 3.32
CA TRP A 277 -14.96 -17.37 1.92
C TRP A 277 -15.67 -16.03 1.76
N GLU A 278 -16.44 -15.60 2.77
CA GLU A 278 -17.26 -14.39 2.76
C GLU A 278 -16.96 -13.48 3.97
N PRO A 279 -15.71 -13.02 4.15
CA PRO A 279 -15.29 -12.32 5.37
C PRO A 279 -16.04 -11.00 5.59
N TYR A 280 -16.56 -10.39 4.53
CA TYR A 280 -17.21 -9.07 4.59
C TYR A 280 -18.75 -9.14 4.70
N GLY A 281 -19.33 -10.33 4.67
CA GLY A 281 -20.80 -10.51 4.70
C GLY A 281 -21.44 -10.59 6.08
N LYS A 282 -20.65 -10.74 7.15
CA LYS A 282 -21.15 -11.01 8.51
C LYS A 282 -20.95 -9.83 9.48
N GLY A 283 -20.47 -8.69 9.03
CA GLY A 283 -20.12 -7.57 9.90
C GLY A 283 -21.33 -6.70 10.25
N GLU A 284 -21.86 -6.83 11.45
CA GLU A 284 -22.90 -5.93 11.99
C GLU A 284 -22.35 -4.58 12.50
N SER A 285 -21.02 -4.38 12.57
CA SER A 285 -20.43 -3.25 13.33
C SER A 285 -19.82 -2.13 12.47
N PHE A 286 -19.54 -2.38 11.20
CA PHE A 286 -19.10 -1.33 10.31
C PHE A 286 -20.11 -1.22 9.18
N GLY A 287 -20.75 -0.04 9.03
CA GLY A 287 -21.58 0.24 7.87
C GLY A 287 -20.86 -0.19 6.59
N ASN A 288 -21.59 -0.74 5.65
CA ASN A 288 -21.03 -1.26 4.41
C ASN A 288 -20.12 -0.18 3.77
N PRO A 289 -18.80 -0.36 3.65
CA PRO A 289 -17.93 0.66 3.04
C PRO A 289 -18.36 1.06 1.63
N ILE A 290 -19.19 0.24 0.98
CA ILE A 290 -19.81 0.53 -0.32
C ILE A 290 -20.87 1.63 -0.19
N GLU A 291 -21.57 1.77 0.94
CA GLU A 291 -22.58 2.81 1.15
C GLU A 291 -21.97 4.22 1.26
N PHE A 292 -20.70 4.34 1.55
CA PHE A 292 -19.98 5.62 1.56
C PHE A 292 -19.52 6.09 0.17
N ARG A 293 -19.89 5.39 -0.93
CA ARG A 293 -19.43 5.65 -2.30
C ARG A 293 -20.51 6.03 -3.29
N LEU A 294 -21.76 6.09 -2.86
CA LEU A 294 -22.89 6.62 -3.62
C LEU A 294 -23.20 8.08 -3.15
#